data_923353f12b83e223fcdf6b206bd915ac
#
_entry.id   923353f12b83e223fcdf6b206bd915ac
#
_cell.length_a   1.000
_cell.length_b   1.000
_cell.length_c   1.000
_cell.angle_alpha   90.00
_cell.angle_beta   90.00
_cell.angle_gamma   90.00
#
_symmetry.space_group_name_H-M   'P 1'
#
loop_
_entity.id
_entity.type
_entity.pdbx_description
1 polymer ?
#
loop_
_entity_poly.entity_id
_entity_poly.type
_entity_poly.pdbx_seq_one_letter_code
_entity_poly.pdbx_strand_id
1 'polypeptide(L)'
;MNEFQIENDRLVGDNQPPFIIAEIGNNHNGDIKIAFELIKKAKEIGVDAVKFQIKDIESSFSKELLDSPYLKSNSFGKTYREHKEALEFSKEELISIYDYAKKLDIICFSTPFDIKSVDLLEELGNPIYKISSFHVTDLKLIERICATKKPMIISSGMSTIEELDTAMDLIKKNSSNFVLLHCISSYPTDDEDVNLHIIPTLKNRYDCIVGYSGHERGIALSVASIALGARVIERHFTLDRTMKGPDHASSIEVSGMSQIIERSQRMF
;
A
#
# COMPACT_ATOMS: atom_id res chain seq x y z
N MET A 1 -0.73 -10.25 23.02
CA MET A 1 -0.18 -9.06 22.32
C MET A 1 0.31 -9.55 20.98
N ASN A 2 -0.22 -8.98 19.91
CA ASN A 2 0.14 -9.38 18.56
C ASN A 2 1.38 -8.59 18.13
N GLU A 3 2.42 -9.29 17.73
CA GLU A 3 3.67 -8.69 17.24
C GLU A 3 4.32 -9.66 16.27
N PHE A 4 4.88 -9.17 15.18
CA PHE A 4 5.67 -9.97 14.25
C PHE A 4 6.79 -9.13 13.62
N GLN A 5 7.81 -9.82 13.15
CA GLN A 5 8.96 -9.22 12.48
C GLN A 5 8.72 -9.15 10.98
N ILE A 6 9.07 -8.01 10.41
CA ILE A 6 9.25 -7.84 8.96
C ILE A 6 10.76 -7.97 8.67
N GLU A 7 11.23 -7.43 7.61
CA GLU A 7 12.65 -7.37 7.23
C GLU A 7 13.44 -6.41 8.14
N ASN A 8 14.78 -6.56 8.19
CA ASN A 8 15.71 -5.68 8.93
C ASN A 8 15.38 -5.54 10.44
N ASP A 9 14.95 -6.63 11.07
CA ASP A 9 14.57 -6.67 12.50
C ASP A 9 13.46 -5.68 12.90
N ARG A 10 12.75 -5.10 11.93
CA ARG A 10 11.65 -4.18 12.19
C ARG A 10 10.41 -4.95 12.69
N LEU A 11 10.06 -4.72 13.93
CA LEU A 11 8.86 -5.26 14.56
C LEU A 11 7.64 -4.39 14.28
N VAL A 12 6.50 -5.04 14.05
CA VAL A 12 5.18 -4.40 13.95
C VAL A 12 4.28 -5.02 14.99
N GLY A 13 3.65 -4.21 15.80
CA GLY A 13 2.82 -4.72 16.89
C GLY A 13 2.29 -3.65 17.83
N ASP A 14 1.47 -4.08 18.79
CA ASP A 14 0.77 -3.18 19.71
C ASP A 14 1.71 -2.32 20.58
N ASN A 15 2.89 -2.85 20.90
CA ASN A 15 3.91 -2.17 21.72
C ASN A 15 5.08 -1.64 20.89
N GLN A 16 4.92 -1.55 19.59
CA GLN A 16 5.94 -1.03 18.68
C GLN A 16 5.55 0.35 18.14
N PRO A 17 6.53 1.22 17.86
CA PRO A 17 6.27 2.46 17.16
C PRO A 17 5.53 2.19 15.85
N PRO A 18 4.60 3.06 15.41
CA PRO A 18 3.89 2.86 14.17
C PRO A 18 4.83 2.63 12.98
N PHE A 19 4.48 1.66 12.15
CA PHE A 19 5.17 1.35 10.90
C PHE A 19 4.63 2.24 9.79
N ILE A 20 5.47 3.11 9.24
CA ILE A 20 5.06 4.13 8.26
C ILE A 20 5.44 3.68 6.85
N ILE A 21 4.44 3.60 5.98
CA ILE A 21 4.57 3.18 4.59
C ILE A 21 4.34 4.38 3.66
N ALA A 22 5.36 4.71 2.87
CA ALA A 22 5.21 5.62 1.74
C ALA A 22 4.74 4.81 0.51
N GLU A 23 3.45 4.89 0.19
CA GLU A 23 2.89 4.31 -1.02
C GLU A 23 3.29 5.16 -2.23
N ILE A 24 4.30 4.72 -2.96
CA ILE A 24 4.69 5.35 -4.22
C ILE A 24 3.62 5.08 -5.28
N GLY A 25 3.05 3.86 -5.28
CA GLY A 25 1.97 3.49 -6.19
C GLY A 25 2.35 3.76 -7.64
N ASN A 26 1.58 4.65 -8.31
CA ASN A 26 1.87 5.08 -9.68
C ASN A 26 2.56 6.45 -9.76
N ASN A 27 2.95 7.06 -8.65
CA ASN A 27 3.53 8.41 -8.62
C ASN A 27 4.95 8.50 -9.23
N HIS A 28 5.52 7.39 -9.63
CA HIS A 28 6.72 7.33 -10.45
C HIS A 28 6.48 7.61 -11.95
N ASN A 29 5.20 7.61 -12.41
CA ASN A 29 4.82 7.90 -13.79
C ASN A 29 5.54 7.05 -14.87
N GLY A 30 5.97 5.82 -14.54
CA GLY A 30 6.77 4.97 -15.41
C GLY A 30 8.23 5.39 -15.57
N ASP A 31 8.70 6.39 -14.82
CA ASP A 31 10.10 6.85 -14.84
C ASP A 31 10.87 6.32 -13.65
N ILE A 32 11.84 5.46 -13.90
CA ILE A 32 12.70 4.86 -12.86
C ILE A 32 13.48 5.91 -12.06
N LYS A 33 13.82 7.06 -12.66
CA LYS A 33 14.53 8.14 -11.97
C LYS A 33 13.63 8.79 -10.92
N ILE A 34 12.35 8.97 -11.24
CA ILE A 34 11.36 9.48 -10.29
C ILE A 34 11.17 8.45 -9.16
N ALA A 35 11.10 7.15 -9.48
CA ALA A 35 11.03 6.09 -8.49
C ALA A 35 12.22 6.13 -7.51
N PHE A 36 13.45 6.26 -8.02
CA PHE A 36 14.65 6.37 -7.20
C PHE A 36 14.64 7.63 -6.32
N GLU A 37 14.20 8.77 -6.84
CA GLU A 37 14.11 10.00 -6.05
C GLU A 37 13.06 9.87 -4.93
N LEU A 38 11.91 9.26 -5.21
CA LEU A 38 10.87 8.97 -4.21
C LEU A 38 11.40 8.05 -3.10
N ILE A 39 12.10 6.96 -3.45
CA ILE A 39 12.72 6.05 -2.47
C ILE A 39 13.73 6.80 -1.61
N LYS A 40 14.61 7.59 -2.23
CA LYS A 40 15.62 8.38 -1.54
C LYS A 40 14.99 9.37 -0.57
N LYS A 41 13.96 10.13 -1.01
CA LYS A 41 13.26 11.08 -0.15
C LYS A 41 12.54 10.39 1.00
N ALA A 42 11.89 9.25 0.77
CA ALA A 42 11.29 8.45 1.82
C ALA A 42 12.31 8.02 2.89
N LYS A 43 13.49 7.53 2.46
CA LYS A 43 14.58 7.17 3.39
C LYS A 43 15.11 8.38 4.17
N GLU A 44 15.35 9.52 3.49
CA GLU A 44 15.88 10.73 4.11
C GLU A 44 15.00 11.25 5.26
N ILE A 45 13.68 11.09 5.16
CA ILE A 45 12.74 11.53 6.20
C ILE A 45 12.41 10.45 7.24
N GLY A 46 12.95 9.24 7.11
CA GLY A 46 12.81 8.16 8.08
C GLY A 46 11.54 7.32 7.94
N VAL A 47 11.00 7.17 6.73
CA VAL A 47 9.93 6.20 6.43
C VAL A 47 10.47 4.77 6.63
N ASP A 48 9.67 3.88 7.19
CA ASP A 48 10.06 2.48 7.41
C ASP A 48 10.09 1.70 6.10
N ALA A 49 9.12 1.94 5.20
CA ALA A 49 9.02 1.21 3.95
C ALA A 49 8.45 2.04 2.81
N VAL A 50 8.88 1.73 1.60
CA VAL A 50 8.26 2.20 0.35
C VAL A 50 7.46 1.07 -0.28
N LYS A 51 6.34 1.40 -0.92
CA LYS A 51 5.47 0.42 -1.56
C LYS A 51 5.16 0.80 -3.01
N PHE A 52 5.18 -0.20 -3.89
CA PHE A 52 4.79 -0.11 -5.29
C PHE A 52 3.55 -0.95 -5.57
N GLN A 53 3.05 -0.87 -6.80
CA GLN A 53 1.97 -1.70 -7.32
C GLN A 53 2.48 -2.42 -8.56
N ILE A 54 2.18 -3.71 -8.68
CA ILE A 54 2.62 -4.52 -9.83
C ILE A 54 1.41 -5.25 -10.41
N LYS A 55 1.27 -5.17 -11.73
CA LYS A 55 0.16 -5.75 -12.47
C LYS A 55 0.68 -6.42 -13.74
N ASP A 56 0.24 -7.66 -13.98
CA ASP A 56 0.19 -8.17 -15.34
C ASP A 56 -1.10 -7.66 -15.99
N ILE A 57 -0.97 -6.75 -16.93
CA ILE A 57 -2.11 -6.00 -17.49
C ILE A 57 -3.15 -6.93 -18.10
N GLU A 58 -2.71 -7.97 -18.82
CA GLU A 58 -3.61 -8.94 -19.46
C GLU A 58 -4.35 -9.84 -18.45
N SER A 59 -3.76 -10.08 -17.29
CA SER A 59 -4.38 -10.87 -16.23
C SER A 59 -5.29 -10.04 -15.33
N SER A 60 -5.01 -8.75 -15.19
CA SER A 60 -5.70 -7.85 -14.25
C SER A 60 -6.95 -7.19 -14.85
N PHE A 61 -7.04 -7.09 -16.17
CA PHE A 61 -8.13 -6.34 -16.82
C PHE A 61 -8.73 -7.08 -18.00
N SER A 62 -10.05 -6.89 -18.24
CA SER A 62 -10.68 -7.44 -19.43
C SER A 62 -10.21 -6.71 -20.70
N LYS A 63 -10.19 -7.44 -21.82
CA LYS A 63 -9.79 -6.87 -23.12
C LYS A 63 -10.66 -5.65 -23.51
N GLU A 64 -11.97 -5.72 -23.25
CA GLU A 64 -12.89 -4.62 -23.56
C GLU A 64 -12.50 -3.35 -22.79
N LEU A 65 -12.14 -3.49 -21.51
CA LEU A 65 -11.69 -2.35 -20.71
C LEU A 65 -10.36 -1.81 -21.22
N LEU A 66 -9.40 -2.69 -21.50
CA LEU A 66 -8.08 -2.28 -22.01
C LEU A 66 -8.17 -1.53 -23.33
N ASP A 67 -9.03 -1.98 -24.24
CA ASP A 67 -9.19 -1.36 -25.56
C ASP A 67 -10.12 -0.11 -25.53
N SER A 68 -10.74 0.20 -24.38
CA SER A 68 -11.60 1.37 -24.24
C SER A 68 -10.83 2.69 -24.30
N PRO A 69 -11.43 3.77 -24.87
CA PRO A 69 -10.82 5.10 -24.83
C PRO A 69 -10.62 5.60 -23.40
N TYR A 70 -9.45 6.18 -23.11
CA TYR A 70 -9.13 6.76 -21.81
C TYR A 70 -8.64 8.21 -21.97
N LEU A 71 -9.60 9.14 -22.08
CA LEU A 71 -9.37 10.55 -22.45
C LEU A 71 -9.38 11.49 -21.24
N LYS A 72 -8.96 11.02 -20.05
CA LYS A 72 -8.84 11.87 -18.87
C LYS A 72 -7.59 12.76 -18.97
N SER A 73 -7.61 13.91 -18.31
CA SER A 73 -6.50 14.87 -18.30
C SER A 73 -5.18 14.29 -17.75
N ASN A 74 -5.28 13.30 -16.86
CA ASN A 74 -4.16 12.59 -16.26
C ASN A 74 -3.76 11.30 -17.01
N SER A 75 -4.31 11.07 -18.21
CA SER A 75 -3.98 9.88 -19.02
C SER A 75 -2.57 9.95 -19.62
N PHE A 76 -1.88 8.80 -19.63
CA PHE A 76 -0.59 8.61 -20.32
C PHE A 76 -0.74 7.93 -21.70
N GLY A 77 -1.98 7.74 -22.18
CA GLY A 77 -2.27 7.13 -23.47
C GLY A 77 -3.67 7.48 -23.96
N LYS A 78 -4.05 7.02 -25.14
CA LYS A 78 -5.39 7.20 -25.72
C LYS A 78 -6.37 6.13 -25.30
N THR A 79 -5.86 4.92 -24.97
CA THR A 79 -6.63 3.79 -24.46
C THR A 79 -6.27 3.53 -23.00
N TYR A 80 -7.12 2.76 -22.31
CA TYR A 80 -6.81 2.35 -20.93
C TYR A 80 -5.55 1.47 -20.88
N ARG A 81 -5.34 0.63 -21.91
CA ARG A 81 -4.12 -0.17 -22.09
C ARG A 81 -2.88 0.69 -22.13
N GLU A 82 -2.81 1.62 -23.07
CA GLU A 82 -1.65 2.52 -23.21
C GLU A 82 -1.36 3.27 -21.91
N HIS A 83 -2.42 3.72 -21.22
CA HIS A 83 -2.28 4.37 -19.92
C HIS A 83 -1.68 3.45 -18.86
N LYS A 84 -2.11 2.19 -18.79
CA LYS A 84 -1.58 1.22 -17.82
C LYS A 84 -0.16 0.79 -18.15
N GLU A 85 0.12 0.46 -19.41
CA GLU A 85 1.46 0.09 -19.88
C GLU A 85 2.50 1.18 -19.62
N ALA A 86 2.12 2.45 -19.78
CA ALA A 86 3.00 3.58 -19.48
C ALA A 86 3.36 3.73 -18.00
N LEU A 87 2.65 3.05 -17.10
CA LEU A 87 2.85 3.12 -15.65
C LEU A 87 3.47 1.86 -15.06
N GLU A 88 3.61 0.77 -15.82
CA GLU A 88 4.24 -0.44 -15.32
C GLU A 88 5.75 -0.46 -15.65
N PHE A 89 6.53 -1.00 -14.73
CA PHE A 89 7.96 -1.23 -14.93
C PHE A 89 8.24 -2.62 -15.52
N SER A 90 9.28 -2.71 -16.33
CA SER A 90 9.84 -4.00 -16.74
C SER A 90 10.43 -4.75 -15.54
N LYS A 91 10.65 -6.06 -15.68
CA LYS A 91 11.28 -6.88 -14.64
C LYS A 91 12.68 -6.34 -14.27
N GLU A 92 13.46 -5.90 -15.25
CA GLU A 92 14.80 -5.36 -15.07
C GLU A 92 14.78 -4.04 -14.28
N GLU A 93 13.80 -3.19 -14.53
CA GLU A 93 13.59 -1.96 -13.77
C GLU A 93 13.16 -2.27 -12.33
N LEU A 94 12.27 -3.24 -12.13
CA LEU A 94 11.87 -3.67 -10.80
C LEU A 94 13.05 -4.23 -9.99
N ILE A 95 13.91 -5.07 -10.60
CA ILE A 95 15.16 -5.53 -9.97
C ILE A 95 16.00 -4.33 -9.53
N SER A 96 16.16 -3.34 -10.41
CA SER A 96 16.93 -2.13 -10.13
C SER A 96 16.33 -1.30 -8.98
N ILE A 97 15.01 -1.24 -8.89
CA ILE A 97 14.27 -0.54 -7.81
C ILE A 97 14.49 -1.25 -6.47
N TYR A 98 14.33 -2.58 -6.41
CA TYR A 98 14.52 -3.36 -5.18
C TYR A 98 15.98 -3.30 -4.71
N ASP A 99 16.94 -3.42 -5.63
CA ASP A 99 18.37 -3.30 -5.33
C ASP A 99 18.74 -1.89 -4.82
N TYR A 100 18.13 -0.85 -5.40
CA TYR A 100 18.35 0.53 -4.95
C TYR A 100 17.79 0.76 -3.54
N ALA A 101 16.59 0.27 -3.25
CA ALA A 101 16.00 0.35 -1.92
C ALA A 101 16.86 -0.41 -0.89
N LYS A 102 17.31 -1.62 -1.22
CA LYS A 102 18.22 -2.42 -0.38
C LYS A 102 19.54 -1.70 -0.12
N LYS A 103 20.12 -1.06 -1.12
CA LYS A 103 21.36 -0.26 -0.98
C LYS A 103 21.16 0.91 -0.03
N LEU A 104 19.98 1.50 0.02
CA LEU A 104 19.64 2.59 0.93
C LEU A 104 19.17 2.08 2.31
N ASP A 105 19.11 0.76 2.53
CA ASP A 105 18.59 0.15 3.75
C ASP A 105 17.18 0.66 4.09
N ILE A 106 16.26 0.60 3.11
CA ILE A 106 14.83 0.85 3.29
C ILE A 106 14.05 -0.36 2.79
N ILE A 107 13.04 -0.79 3.55
CA ILE A 107 12.17 -1.88 3.15
C ILE A 107 11.40 -1.48 1.89
N CYS A 108 11.47 -2.33 0.86
CA CYS A 108 10.72 -2.15 -0.38
C CYS A 108 9.84 -3.36 -0.62
N PHE A 109 8.57 -3.13 -0.86
CA PHE A 109 7.63 -4.19 -1.17
C PHE A 109 6.54 -3.71 -2.13
N SER A 110 5.69 -4.63 -2.59
CA SER A 110 4.69 -4.28 -3.59
C SER A 110 3.33 -4.92 -3.31
N THR A 111 2.30 -4.29 -3.86
CA THR A 111 0.94 -4.82 -3.97
C THR A 111 0.83 -5.58 -5.30
N PRO A 112 0.67 -6.91 -5.31
CA PRO A 112 0.31 -7.64 -6.53
C PRO A 112 -1.16 -7.44 -6.85
N PHE A 113 -1.50 -7.28 -8.13
CA PHE A 113 -2.88 -7.20 -8.60
C PHE A 113 -3.39 -8.50 -9.24
N ASP A 114 -2.53 -9.50 -9.36
CA ASP A 114 -2.82 -10.81 -9.95
C ASP A 114 -1.79 -11.86 -9.50
N ILE A 115 -2.06 -13.12 -9.83
CA ILE A 115 -1.21 -14.25 -9.43
C ILE A 115 0.18 -14.20 -10.08
N LYS A 116 0.28 -13.79 -11.34
CA LYS A 116 1.60 -13.67 -12.00
C LYS A 116 2.47 -12.61 -11.34
N SER A 117 1.84 -11.52 -10.88
CA SER A 117 2.52 -10.49 -10.09
C SER A 117 3.04 -11.04 -8.76
N VAL A 118 2.31 -11.97 -8.11
CA VAL A 118 2.83 -12.67 -6.91
C VAL A 118 4.05 -13.51 -7.26
N ASP A 119 4.01 -14.24 -8.37
CA ASP A 119 5.13 -15.10 -8.81
C ASP A 119 6.38 -14.25 -9.12
N LEU A 120 6.20 -13.11 -9.81
CA LEU A 120 7.29 -12.16 -10.06
C LEU A 120 7.86 -11.58 -8.76
N LEU A 121 7.00 -11.23 -7.81
CA LEU A 121 7.41 -10.70 -6.52
C LEU A 121 8.18 -11.72 -5.67
N GLU A 122 7.86 -13.02 -5.77
CA GLU A 122 8.67 -14.08 -5.15
C GLU A 122 10.08 -14.14 -5.73
N GLU A 123 10.23 -14.00 -7.05
CA GLU A 123 11.54 -13.93 -7.70
C GLU A 123 12.36 -12.70 -7.29
N LEU A 124 11.69 -11.56 -7.02
CA LEU A 124 12.32 -10.33 -6.55
C LEU A 124 12.66 -10.34 -5.05
N GLY A 125 12.23 -11.37 -4.32
CA GLY A 125 12.45 -11.46 -2.87
C GLY A 125 11.58 -10.51 -2.05
N ASN A 126 10.36 -10.19 -2.53
CA ASN A 126 9.42 -9.32 -1.83
C ASN A 126 9.21 -9.76 -0.38
N PRO A 127 9.48 -8.89 0.64
CA PRO A 127 9.50 -9.33 2.04
C PRO A 127 8.12 -9.42 2.70
N ILE A 128 7.16 -8.64 2.22
CA ILE A 128 5.80 -8.53 2.77
C ILE A 128 4.81 -8.28 1.64
N TYR A 129 3.60 -8.81 1.76
CA TYR A 129 2.56 -8.63 0.75
C TYR A 129 1.51 -7.62 1.18
N LYS A 130 1.09 -6.75 0.26
CA LYS A 130 -0.09 -5.91 0.43
C LYS A 130 -1.26 -6.49 -0.36
N ILE A 131 -2.40 -6.65 0.29
CA ILE A 131 -3.69 -6.94 -0.34
C ILE A 131 -4.47 -5.62 -0.33
N SER A 132 -4.71 -5.07 -1.52
CA SER A 132 -5.46 -3.81 -1.66
C SER A 132 -6.94 -4.04 -1.38
N SER A 133 -7.66 -2.95 -1.06
CA SER A 133 -9.12 -2.98 -0.89
C SER A 133 -9.82 -3.62 -2.09
N PHE A 134 -9.32 -3.37 -3.29
CA PHE A 134 -9.85 -3.91 -4.54
C PHE A 134 -9.82 -5.45 -4.61
N HIS A 135 -8.88 -6.09 -3.87
CA HIS A 135 -8.65 -7.54 -3.93
C HIS A 135 -9.10 -8.31 -2.68
N VAL A 136 -9.78 -7.68 -1.73
CA VAL A 136 -10.27 -8.37 -0.52
C VAL A 136 -11.21 -9.52 -0.85
N THR A 137 -11.96 -9.42 -1.94
CA THR A 137 -12.88 -10.46 -2.42
C THR A 137 -12.25 -11.47 -3.38
N ASP A 138 -11.00 -11.25 -3.80
CA ASP A 138 -10.26 -12.21 -4.63
C ASP A 138 -9.58 -13.29 -3.76
N LEU A 139 -10.38 -14.29 -3.36
CA LEU A 139 -9.90 -15.36 -2.49
C LEU A 139 -8.76 -16.18 -3.12
N LYS A 140 -8.70 -16.30 -4.46
CA LYS A 140 -7.62 -17.04 -5.14
C LYS A 140 -6.28 -16.29 -5.03
N LEU A 141 -6.30 -14.97 -5.19
CA LEU A 141 -5.11 -14.16 -4.98
C LEU A 141 -4.66 -14.23 -3.52
N ILE A 142 -5.60 -14.14 -2.58
CA ILE A 142 -5.32 -14.26 -1.14
C ILE A 142 -4.71 -15.63 -0.82
N GLU A 143 -5.27 -16.73 -1.34
CA GLU A 143 -4.70 -18.09 -1.17
C GLU A 143 -3.27 -18.19 -1.72
N ARG A 144 -3.02 -17.61 -2.90
CA ARG A 144 -1.66 -17.62 -3.49
C ARG A 144 -0.68 -16.82 -2.64
N ILE A 145 -1.09 -15.66 -2.09
CA ILE A 145 -0.27 -14.87 -1.17
C ILE A 145 -0.04 -15.64 0.14
N CYS A 146 -1.06 -16.24 0.73
CA CYS A 146 -0.94 -17.07 1.93
C CYS A 146 0.05 -18.24 1.76
N ALA A 147 0.12 -18.81 0.56
CA ALA A 147 1.07 -19.89 0.25
C ALA A 147 2.54 -19.46 0.33
N THR A 148 2.84 -18.18 0.22
CA THR A 148 4.21 -17.64 0.37
C THR A 148 4.72 -17.69 1.82
N LYS A 149 3.81 -17.79 2.81
CA LYS A 149 4.09 -17.73 4.25
C LYS A 149 4.74 -16.43 4.74
N LYS A 150 4.75 -15.40 3.91
CA LYS A 150 5.27 -14.08 4.27
C LYS A 150 4.22 -13.24 5.00
N PRO A 151 4.63 -12.20 5.75
CA PRO A 151 3.70 -11.27 6.39
C PRO A 151 2.80 -10.56 5.36
N MET A 152 1.60 -10.16 5.83
CA MET A 152 0.60 -9.51 4.96
C MET A 152 0.05 -8.24 5.59
N ILE A 153 -0.26 -7.25 4.76
CA ILE A 153 -1.02 -6.05 5.12
C ILE A 153 -2.27 -6.01 4.24
N ILE A 154 -3.44 -5.95 4.84
CA ILE A 154 -4.73 -6.02 4.15
C ILE A 154 -5.48 -4.71 4.35
N SER A 155 -6.00 -4.08 3.29
CA SER A 155 -6.89 -2.93 3.39
C SER A 155 -8.35 -3.34 3.31
N SER A 156 -9.20 -2.83 4.22
CA SER A 156 -10.60 -3.23 4.38
C SER A 156 -11.61 -2.42 3.55
N GLY A 157 -11.15 -1.50 2.69
CA GLY A 157 -12.05 -0.69 1.88
C GLY A 157 -12.80 -1.50 0.81
N MET A 158 -13.84 -0.90 0.22
CA MET A 158 -14.66 -1.49 -0.86
C MET A 158 -15.35 -2.81 -0.52
N SER A 159 -15.40 -3.21 0.75
CA SER A 159 -15.94 -4.51 1.17
C SER A 159 -17.02 -4.33 2.22
N THR A 160 -18.01 -5.19 2.19
CA THR A 160 -18.92 -5.37 3.33
C THR A 160 -18.21 -6.11 4.46
N ILE A 161 -18.81 -6.12 5.64
CA ILE A 161 -18.23 -6.83 6.79
C ILE A 161 -18.23 -8.35 6.56
N GLU A 162 -19.22 -8.89 5.84
CA GLU A 162 -19.33 -10.30 5.50
C GLU A 162 -18.26 -10.75 4.50
N GLU A 163 -17.97 -9.91 3.52
CA GLU A 163 -16.88 -10.16 2.57
C GLU A 163 -15.53 -10.13 3.27
N LEU A 164 -15.34 -9.13 4.15
CA LEU A 164 -14.13 -9.04 4.95
C LEU A 164 -13.99 -10.23 5.91
N ASP A 165 -15.06 -10.68 6.56
CA ASP A 165 -15.07 -11.89 7.40
C ASP A 165 -14.58 -13.11 6.62
N THR A 166 -15.08 -13.29 5.40
CA THR A 166 -14.68 -14.41 4.53
C THR A 166 -13.18 -14.38 4.21
N ALA A 167 -12.65 -13.20 3.86
CA ALA A 167 -11.23 -13.02 3.59
C ALA A 167 -10.37 -13.25 4.84
N MET A 168 -10.79 -12.71 5.98
CA MET A 168 -10.07 -12.82 7.24
C MET A 168 -10.05 -14.26 7.78
N ASP A 169 -11.13 -15.01 7.60
CA ASP A 169 -11.19 -16.44 7.94
C ASP A 169 -10.19 -17.27 7.12
N LEU A 170 -10.07 -16.97 5.83
CA LEU A 170 -9.08 -17.60 4.95
C LEU A 170 -7.66 -17.25 5.40
N ILE A 171 -7.38 -15.98 5.67
CA ILE A 171 -6.07 -15.50 6.08
C ILE A 171 -5.67 -16.12 7.42
N LYS A 172 -6.54 -16.10 8.44
CA LYS A 172 -6.27 -16.63 9.77
C LYS A 172 -5.97 -18.13 9.79
N LYS A 173 -6.59 -18.90 8.89
CA LYS A 173 -6.30 -20.33 8.72
C LYS A 173 -4.88 -20.58 8.20
N ASN A 174 -4.29 -19.61 7.50
CA ASN A 174 -3.03 -19.80 6.78
C ASN A 174 -1.86 -18.99 7.35
N SER A 175 -2.11 -17.91 8.09
CA SER A 175 -1.09 -17.01 8.65
C SER A 175 -1.55 -16.37 9.95
N SER A 176 -0.58 -16.13 10.84
CA SER A 176 -0.75 -15.28 12.03
C SER A 176 -0.12 -13.89 11.88
N ASN A 177 0.69 -13.69 10.83
CA ASN A 177 1.50 -12.49 10.63
C ASN A 177 0.82 -11.55 9.63
N PHE A 178 -0.19 -10.83 10.10
CA PHE A 178 -0.89 -9.87 9.25
C PHE A 178 -1.36 -8.63 10.01
N VAL A 179 -1.58 -7.56 9.27
CA VAL A 179 -2.17 -6.29 9.72
C VAL A 179 -3.41 -5.98 8.92
N LEU A 180 -4.48 -5.53 9.57
CA LEU A 180 -5.68 -5.06 8.90
C LEU A 180 -5.75 -3.54 8.95
N LEU A 181 -5.77 -2.88 7.79
CA LEU A 181 -5.87 -1.43 7.68
C LEU A 181 -7.33 -1.00 7.48
N HIS A 182 -7.80 -0.09 8.31
CA HIS A 182 -8.97 0.70 7.96
C HIS A 182 -8.64 1.58 6.74
N CYS A 183 -9.52 1.56 5.74
CA CYS A 183 -9.30 2.24 4.47
C CYS A 183 -10.65 2.64 3.84
N ILE A 184 -10.72 3.86 3.32
CA ILE A 184 -11.81 4.34 2.46
C ILE A 184 -11.23 4.58 1.07
N SER A 185 -11.82 3.96 0.05
CA SER A 185 -11.29 3.95 -1.33
C SER A 185 -11.89 5.07 -2.19
N SER A 186 -12.01 6.28 -1.63
CA SER A 186 -12.31 7.52 -2.35
C SER A 186 -11.02 8.35 -2.46
N TYR A 187 -10.80 9.02 -3.60
CA TYR A 187 -9.55 9.73 -3.91
C TYR A 187 -9.81 11.16 -4.42
N PRO A 188 -9.76 12.20 -3.56
CA PRO A 188 -9.57 12.15 -2.11
C PRO A 188 -10.81 11.66 -1.37
N THR A 189 -10.60 11.18 -0.11
CA THR A 189 -11.68 10.91 0.82
C THR A 189 -12.05 12.21 1.54
N ASP A 190 -13.33 12.47 1.74
CA ASP A 190 -13.81 13.56 2.60
C ASP A 190 -13.66 13.15 4.08
N ASP A 191 -13.22 14.09 4.93
CA ASP A 191 -12.88 13.81 6.33
C ASP A 191 -14.04 13.20 7.12
N GLU A 192 -15.30 13.58 6.80
CA GLU A 192 -16.51 13.09 7.46
C GLU A 192 -16.80 11.60 7.15
N ASP A 193 -16.30 11.07 6.03
CA ASP A 193 -16.49 9.68 5.61
C ASP A 193 -15.46 8.74 6.26
N VAL A 194 -14.35 9.26 6.81
CA VAL A 194 -13.23 8.42 7.26
C VAL A 194 -13.59 7.55 8.46
N ASN A 195 -14.39 8.03 9.40
CA ASN A 195 -14.85 7.30 10.59
C ASN A 195 -13.74 6.47 11.28
N LEU A 196 -12.76 7.13 11.88
CA LEU A 196 -11.62 6.47 12.53
C LEU A 196 -12.00 5.50 13.65
N HIS A 197 -13.22 5.57 14.21
CA HIS A 197 -13.73 4.61 15.21
C HIS A 197 -13.87 3.18 14.68
N ILE A 198 -13.79 2.99 13.38
CA ILE A 198 -13.69 1.65 12.77
C ILE A 198 -12.38 0.94 13.19
N ILE A 199 -11.28 1.66 13.44
CA ILE A 199 -9.99 1.07 13.83
C ILE A 199 -10.10 0.18 15.07
N PRO A 200 -10.56 0.65 16.24
CA PRO A 200 -10.74 -0.22 17.40
C PRO A 200 -11.83 -1.29 17.17
N THR A 201 -12.83 -1.04 16.34
CA THR A 201 -13.85 -2.05 15.98
C THR A 201 -13.22 -3.22 15.22
N LEU A 202 -12.39 -2.96 14.22
CA LEU A 202 -11.65 -3.99 13.47
C LEU A 202 -10.69 -4.76 14.39
N LYS A 203 -9.97 -4.06 15.29
CA LYS A 203 -9.10 -4.70 16.26
C LYS A 203 -9.85 -5.71 17.12
N ASN A 204 -10.96 -5.30 17.69
CA ASN A 204 -11.76 -6.15 18.58
C ASN A 204 -12.43 -7.31 17.82
N ARG A 205 -12.91 -7.07 16.59
CA ARG A 205 -13.57 -8.12 15.79
C ARG A 205 -12.61 -9.20 15.34
N TYR A 206 -11.41 -8.81 14.88
CA TYR A 206 -10.49 -9.76 14.27
C TYR A 206 -9.32 -10.17 15.16
N ASP A 207 -9.18 -9.59 16.35
CA ASP A 207 -8.08 -9.84 17.28
C ASP A 207 -6.71 -9.80 16.57
N CYS A 208 -6.43 -8.69 15.89
CA CYS A 208 -5.23 -8.51 15.09
C CYS A 208 -4.63 -7.12 15.25
N ILE A 209 -3.42 -6.95 14.73
CA ILE A 209 -2.80 -5.61 14.58
C ILE A 209 -3.63 -4.83 13.57
N VAL A 210 -3.94 -3.57 13.90
CA VAL A 210 -4.67 -2.69 13.01
C VAL A 210 -3.83 -1.49 12.59
N GLY A 211 -4.20 -0.91 11.45
CA GLY A 211 -3.58 0.29 10.93
C GLY A 211 -4.58 1.15 10.16
N TYR A 212 -4.06 2.15 9.47
CA TYR A 212 -4.83 3.09 8.69
C TYR A 212 -4.17 3.33 7.32
N SER A 213 -4.95 3.21 6.25
CA SER A 213 -4.56 3.58 4.89
C SER A 213 -5.46 4.73 4.43
N GLY A 214 -4.90 5.95 4.46
CA GLY A 214 -5.68 7.17 4.29
C GLY A 214 -5.50 7.80 2.90
N HIS A 215 -6.61 8.36 2.36
CA HIS A 215 -6.65 9.09 1.08
C HIS A 215 -7.25 10.49 1.24
N GLU A 216 -7.49 10.92 2.47
CA GLU A 216 -7.93 12.26 2.82
C GLU A 216 -6.84 13.31 2.57
N ARG A 217 -7.23 14.57 2.52
CA ARG A 217 -6.29 15.68 2.41
C ARG A 217 -5.62 15.98 3.76
N GLY A 218 -4.32 16.26 3.71
CA GLY A 218 -3.56 16.60 4.93
C GLY A 218 -3.17 15.35 5.74
N ILE A 219 -2.81 15.56 7.01
CA ILE A 219 -2.19 14.53 7.87
C ILE A 219 -2.94 14.30 9.19
N ALA A 220 -3.96 15.12 9.48
CA ALA A 220 -4.61 15.13 10.79
C ALA A 220 -5.20 13.76 11.15
N LEU A 221 -5.92 13.12 10.23
CA LEU A 221 -6.56 11.84 10.46
C LEU A 221 -5.56 10.68 10.53
N SER A 222 -4.48 10.75 9.75
CA SER A 222 -3.39 9.77 9.86
C SER A 222 -2.74 9.81 11.25
N VAL A 223 -2.49 11.00 11.81
CA VAL A 223 -1.97 11.15 13.16
C VAL A 223 -3.00 10.73 14.21
N ALA A 224 -4.26 11.14 14.07
CA ALA A 224 -5.34 10.77 15.00
C ALA A 224 -5.58 9.25 15.06
N SER A 225 -5.42 8.54 13.94
CA SER A 225 -5.58 7.09 13.87
C SER A 225 -4.63 6.33 14.81
N ILE A 226 -3.43 6.87 15.07
CA ILE A 226 -2.44 6.28 15.99
C ILE A 226 -2.98 6.28 17.42
N ALA A 227 -3.63 7.36 17.85
CA ALA A 227 -4.26 7.46 19.16
C ALA A 227 -5.41 6.45 19.33
N LEU A 228 -6.05 6.04 18.24
CA LEU A 228 -7.10 5.04 18.20
C LEU A 228 -6.58 3.60 18.03
N GLY A 229 -5.26 3.41 18.06
CA GLY A 229 -4.62 2.10 18.07
C GLY A 229 -4.03 1.65 16.74
N ALA A 230 -4.00 2.49 15.70
CA ALA A 230 -3.30 2.15 14.47
C ALA A 230 -1.78 1.99 14.71
N ARG A 231 -1.22 0.91 14.20
CA ARG A 231 0.21 0.56 14.29
C ARG A 231 0.90 0.46 12.93
N VAL A 232 0.13 0.62 11.87
CA VAL A 232 0.64 0.78 10.50
C VAL A 232 -0.09 1.96 9.87
N ILE A 233 0.64 2.88 9.27
CA ILE A 233 0.11 4.04 8.55
C ILE A 233 0.60 3.97 7.10
N GLU A 234 -0.31 3.91 6.17
CA GLU A 234 -0.01 3.93 4.74
C GLU A 234 -0.58 5.20 4.10
N ARG A 235 0.24 5.94 3.40
CA ARG A 235 -0.19 7.13 2.63
C ARG A 235 0.49 7.15 1.27
N HIS A 236 -0.28 7.50 0.24
CA HIS A 236 0.32 7.83 -1.06
C HIS A 236 1.34 8.96 -0.90
N PHE A 237 2.49 8.78 -1.52
CA PHE A 237 3.65 9.66 -1.39
C PHE A 237 4.09 10.20 -2.74
N THR A 238 4.35 11.51 -2.81
CA THR A 238 4.76 12.19 -4.04
C THR A 238 5.82 13.25 -3.78
N LEU A 239 6.57 13.59 -4.82
CA LEU A 239 7.48 14.74 -4.81
C LEU A 239 6.71 16.05 -4.94
N ASP A 240 5.64 16.07 -5.74
CA ASP A 240 4.81 17.25 -6.00
C ASP A 240 3.39 16.80 -6.39
N ARG A 241 2.39 17.29 -5.65
CA ARG A 241 0.98 16.98 -5.88
C ARG A 241 0.42 17.53 -7.18
N THR A 242 1.11 18.47 -7.82
CA THR A 242 0.71 19.08 -9.08
C THR A 242 1.18 18.30 -10.31
N MET A 243 2.02 17.27 -10.13
CA MET A 243 2.46 16.40 -11.21
C MET A 243 1.27 15.70 -11.88
N LYS A 244 1.40 15.45 -13.18
CA LYS A 244 0.44 14.65 -13.94
C LYS A 244 0.50 13.21 -13.47
N GLY A 245 -0.64 12.61 -13.17
CA GLY A 245 -0.77 11.20 -12.77
C GLY A 245 -2.06 10.94 -12.01
N PRO A 246 -2.43 9.67 -11.81
CA PRO A 246 -3.69 9.33 -11.18
C PRO A 246 -3.74 9.64 -9.67
N ASP A 247 -2.60 9.55 -8.96
CA ASP A 247 -2.56 9.50 -7.51
C ASP A 247 -1.95 10.75 -6.85
N HIS A 248 -1.20 11.58 -7.60
CA HIS A 248 -0.46 12.74 -7.05
C HIS A 248 -1.35 13.70 -6.26
N ALA A 249 -2.53 14.03 -6.77
CA ALA A 249 -3.44 15.00 -6.14
C ALA A 249 -3.95 14.56 -4.76
N SER A 250 -4.06 13.26 -4.53
CA SER A 250 -4.49 12.64 -3.26
C SER A 250 -3.32 12.19 -2.37
N SER A 251 -2.09 12.43 -2.82
CA SER A 251 -0.86 12.01 -2.12
C SER A 251 -0.40 13.04 -1.11
N ILE A 252 0.50 12.62 -0.24
CA ILE A 252 1.22 13.49 0.70
C ILE A 252 2.62 13.75 0.14
N GLU A 253 3.05 15.00 0.21
CA GLU A 253 4.40 15.42 -0.12
C GLU A 253 5.38 15.11 1.03
N VAL A 254 6.68 15.23 0.73
CA VAL A 254 7.79 14.96 1.66
C VAL A 254 7.59 15.65 3.02
N SER A 255 7.19 16.92 3.03
CA SER A 255 6.97 17.68 4.26
C SER A 255 5.83 17.14 5.13
N GLY A 256 4.73 16.72 4.49
CA GLY A 256 3.58 16.13 5.19
C GLY A 256 3.93 14.75 5.78
N MET A 257 4.63 13.91 5.03
CA MET A 257 5.06 12.58 5.50
C MET A 257 6.05 12.71 6.67
N SER A 258 7.01 13.63 6.60
CA SER A 258 7.94 13.93 7.70
C SER A 258 7.21 14.33 8.97
N GLN A 259 6.14 15.14 8.87
CA GLN A 259 5.32 15.51 10.02
C GLN A 259 4.53 14.33 10.60
N ILE A 260 4.04 13.40 9.78
CA ILE A 260 3.41 12.16 10.29
C ILE A 260 4.42 11.38 11.15
N ILE A 261 5.64 11.18 10.63
CA ILE A 261 6.70 10.44 11.33
C ILE A 261 7.05 11.11 12.66
N GLU A 262 7.33 12.41 12.66
CA GLU A 262 7.67 13.16 13.86
C GLU A 262 6.57 13.07 14.93
N ARG A 263 5.31 13.25 14.52
CA ARG A 263 4.17 13.21 15.44
C ARG A 263 3.91 11.79 15.95
N SER A 264 4.08 10.76 15.10
CA SER A 264 3.93 9.37 15.51
C SER A 264 4.93 8.98 16.61
N GLN A 265 6.19 9.42 16.48
CA GLN A 265 7.23 9.18 17.48
C GLN A 265 6.93 9.85 18.83
N ARG A 266 6.27 11.02 18.81
CA ARG A 266 5.88 11.73 20.05
C ARG A 266 4.66 11.13 20.75
N MET A 267 3.86 10.36 20.02
CA MET A 267 2.62 9.75 20.54
C MET A 267 2.85 8.34 21.08
N PHE A 268 3.99 7.72 20.74
CA PHE A 268 4.40 6.41 21.20
C PHE A 268 5.47 6.50 22.28
#